data_658d5bf125db901b476e1f1b2fbd38bc
#
_entry.id   658d5bf125db901b476e1f1b2fbd38bc
#
_cell.length_a   1.000
_cell.length_b   1.000
_cell.length_c   1.000
_cell.angle_alpha   90.00
_cell.angle_beta   90.00
_cell.angle_gamma   90.00
#
_symmetry.space_group_name_H-M   'P 1'
#
loop_
_entity.id
_entity.type
_entity.pdbx_description
1 polymer ?
#
loop_
_entity_poly.entity_id
_entity_poly.type
_entity_poly.pdbx_seq_one_letter_code
_entity_poly.pdbx_strand_id
1 'polypeptide(L)'
;LSLRRQRQMCIRDRDELATSERPFVITPHKVNYILPATYNPDPNMKPYAGEAAGTNYELDEMEAKFQISFKFPIWYNVFGDNGHLFFAYTNQSYWQVYNKEISSPFRETNHEPEIFMLFNNDWKIGSVTNSFWGLGAVHQSNGKAGLLSRSWNRIYGTMIFDAGPLAFSTKVWWRIPEDEKTDIHQARGDDNPNIDEYIGNAEFVGVYGIDEHRFTLTVKTNFKDIDRGSAEITWSYPIIGNLRLYTQYFNGYGESLIDYNHHNQRIGIGVSLNDIL
;
A
#
# COMPACT_ATOMS: atom_id res chain seq x y z
N LEU A 1 31.11 6.99 -5.98
CA LEU A 1 29.90 6.97 -5.13
C LEU A 1 28.72 6.26 -5.80
N SER A 2 28.51 6.39 -7.11
CA SER A 2 27.44 5.71 -7.85
C SER A 2 27.56 4.18 -7.89
N LEU A 3 28.77 3.64 -8.05
CA LEU A 3 29.05 2.20 -8.08
C LEU A 3 28.81 1.49 -6.74
N ARG A 4 28.95 2.21 -5.61
CA ARG A 4 28.66 1.66 -4.28
C ARG A 4 27.15 1.52 -4.05
N ARG A 5 26.35 2.42 -4.63
CA ARG A 5 24.87 2.39 -4.55
C ARG A 5 24.24 1.33 -5.44
N GLN A 6 24.73 1.20 -6.68
CA GLN A 6 24.36 0.06 -7.55
C GLN A 6 24.69 -1.28 -6.89
N ARG A 7 25.83 -1.36 -6.16
CA ARG A 7 26.15 -2.56 -5.38
C ARG A 7 25.21 -2.79 -4.20
N GLN A 8 24.67 -1.76 -3.56
CA GLN A 8 23.74 -1.93 -2.44
C GLN A 8 22.35 -2.41 -2.90
N MET A 9 21.83 -1.90 -4.02
CA MET A 9 20.62 -2.44 -4.64
C MET A 9 20.83 -3.89 -5.08
N CYS A 10 21.87 -4.18 -5.84
CA CYS A 10 22.23 -5.54 -6.24
C CYS A 10 22.59 -6.47 -5.05
N ILE A 11 23.06 -5.93 -3.92
CA ILE A 11 23.37 -6.73 -2.72
C ILE A 11 22.06 -7.10 -2.01
N ARG A 12 21.09 -6.20 -1.92
CA ARG A 12 19.80 -6.49 -1.29
C ARG A 12 19.00 -7.49 -2.11
N ASP A 13 18.94 -7.33 -3.44
CA ASP A 13 18.37 -8.32 -4.35
C ASP A 13 19.11 -9.66 -4.29
N ARG A 14 20.46 -9.64 -4.13
CA ARG A 14 21.27 -10.85 -3.95
C ARG A 14 21.13 -11.45 -2.56
N ASP A 15 20.96 -10.63 -1.52
CA ASP A 15 20.71 -11.10 -0.16
C ASP A 15 19.28 -11.61 -0.01
N GLU A 16 18.31 -11.01 -0.69
CA GLU A 16 16.96 -11.57 -0.86
C GLU A 16 17.02 -12.86 -1.68
N LEU A 17 17.78 -12.93 -2.77
CA LEU A 17 18.01 -14.16 -3.54
C LEU A 17 18.81 -15.19 -2.76
N ALA A 18 19.80 -14.81 -1.96
CA ALA A 18 20.56 -15.74 -1.11
C ALA A 18 19.76 -16.26 0.09
N THR A 19 18.80 -15.46 0.59
CA THR A 19 17.77 -15.94 1.52
C THR A 19 16.65 -16.69 0.82
N SER A 20 16.50 -16.51 -0.49
CA SER A 20 15.47 -17.12 -1.33
C SER A 20 15.63 -18.63 -1.50
N GLU A 21 16.81 -19.16 -1.28
CA GLU A 21 17.01 -20.63 -1.25
C GLU A 21 16.36 -21.30 -0.01
N ARG A 22 15.84 -20.50 0.92
CA ARG A 22 15.11 -21.00 2.10
C ARG A 22 13.61 -20.70 1.93
N PRO A 23 12.77 -21.71 1.72
CA PRO A 23 11.33 -21.50 1.65
C PRO A 23 10.81 -20.91 2.97
N PHE A 24 9.81 -20.01 2.87
CA PHE A 24 9.13 -19.36 4.00
C PHE A 24 9.93 -18.33 4.79
N VAL A 25 11.03 -17.79 4.25
CA VAL A 25 11.66 -16.61 4.85
C VAL A 25 10.77 -15.40 4.64
N ILE A 26 10.35 -14.79 5.76
CA ILE A 26 9.51 -13.59 5.74
C ILE A 26 10.40 -12.37 5.46
N THR A 27 10.07 -11.61 4.41
CA THR A 27 10.71 -10.35 4.05
C THR A 27 9.69 -9.23 3.98
N PRO A 28 10.08 -7.96 4.13
CA PRO A 28 9.19 -6.84 3.92
C PRO A 28 8.63 -6.82 2.48
N HIS A 29 7.32 -6.53 2.33
CA HIS A 29 6.68 -6.36 1.03
C HIS A 29 6.51 -4.88 0.68
N LYS A 30 5.85 -4.12 1.55
CA LYS A 30 5.76 -2.66 1.50
C LYS A 30 6.53 -2.05 2.68
N VAL A 31 6.55 -0.73 2.79
CA VAL A 31 7.20 -0.05 3.92
C VAL A 31 6.47 -0.40 5.22
N ASN A 32 7.22 -0.86 6.23
CA ASN A 32 6.72 -1.05 7.58
C ASN A 32 6.97 0.22 8.37
N TYR A 33 5.92 0.89 8.80
CA TYR A 33 6.03 2.16 9.50
C TYR A 33 5.04 2.28 10.65
N ILE A 34 5.36 3.17 11.57
CA ILE A 34 4.45 3.71 12.56
C ILE A 34 4.56 5.24 12.54
N LEU A 35 3.43 5.90 12.35
CA LEU A 35 3.24 7.34 12.45
C LEU A 35 2.40 7.61 13.69
N PRO A 36 3.01 7.83 14.86
CA PRO A 36 2.28 8.10 16.09
C PRO A 36 1.45 9.38 15.99
N ALA A 37 1.87 10.34 15.18
CA ALA A 37 1.15 11.59 14.97
C ALA A 37 0.84 11.76 13.48
N THR A 38 -0.45 11.69 13.13
CA THR A 38 -0.99 12.09 11.83
C THR A 38 -2.12 13.09 12.04
N TYR A 39 -2.20 14.08 11.18
CA TYR A 39 -3.21 15.12 11.20
C TYR A 39 -4.02 15.09 9.90
N ASN A 40 -5.34 15.01 10.03
CA ASN A 40 -6.32 15.13 8.96
C ASN A 40 -7.34 16.21 9.34
N PRO A 41 -7.40 17.36 8.64
CA PRO A 41 -8.29 18.47 8.98
C PRO A 41 -9.77 18.18 8.72
N ASP A 42 -10.10 17.15 7.94
CA ASP A 42 -11.48 16.79 7.58
C ASP A 42 -11.70 15.27 7.67
N PRO A 43 -11.76 14.70 8.89
CA PRO A 43 -12.04 13.27 9.08
C PRO A 43 -13.42 12.90 8.53
N ASN A 44 -13.54 11.77 7.84
CA ASN A 44 -14.79 11.30 7.28
C ASN A 44 -15.76 10.80 8.37
N MET A 45 -16.68 11.66 8.79
CA MET A 45 -17.69 11.34 9.80
C MET A 45 -18.85 10.52 9.24
N LYS A 46 -19.10 10.57 7.91
CA LYS A 46 -20.31 10.00 7.29
C LYS A 46 -20.54 8.51 7.59
N PRO A 47 -19.52 7.62 7.53
CA PRO A 47 -19.72 6.21 7.83
C PRO A 47 -20.08 5.94 9.29
N TYR A 48 -19.74 6.87 10.20
CA TYR A 48 -19.90 6.72 11.64
C TYR A 48 -21.10 7.49 12.21
N ALA A 49 -21.86 8.19 11.36
CA ALA A 49 -23.04 8.93 11.76
C ALA A 49 -24.29 8.04 11.78
N GLY A 50 -25.09 8.14 12.85
CA GLY A 50 -26.42 7.53 12.97
C GLY A 50 -26.45 6.16 13.63
N GLU A 51 -27.67 5.58 13.71
CA GLU A 51 -27.95 4.30 14.40
C GLU A 51 -27.18 3.10 13.84
N ALA A 52 -26.81 3.16 12.56
CA ALA A 52 -26.12 2.07 11.89
C ALA A 52 -24.67 1.84 12.39
N ALA A 53 -24.05 2.87 12.96
CA ALA A 53 -22.73 2.76 13.59
C ALA A 53 -22.84 2.40 15.09
N GLY A 54 -24.03 2.38 15.63
CA GLY A 54 -24.31 2.10 17.04
C GLY A 54 -23.94 3.23 18.01
N THR A 55 -23.29 4.29 17.50
CA THR A 55 -22.87 5.47 18.27
C THR A 55 -22.62 6.65 17.33
N ASN A 56 -22.89 7.86 17.77
CA ASN A 56 -22.38 9.07 17.12
C ASN A 56 -20.91 9.24 17.53
N TYR A 57 -19.99 8.71 16.74
CA TYR A 57 -18.57 8.95 16.94
C TYR A 57 -18.18 10.31 16.38
N GLU A 58 -17.61 11.16 17.21
CA GLU A 58 -16.80 12.29 16.76
C GLU A 58 -15.36 11.80 16.66
N LEU A 59 -14.78 11.89 15.45
CA LEU A 59 -13.39 11.53 15.21
C LEU A 59 -12.49 12.72 15.47
N ASP A 60 -11.37 12.50 16.14
CA ASP A 60 -10.32 13.50 16.26
C ASP A 60 -9.58 13.67 14.93
N GLU A 61 -9.15 14.90 14.66
CA GLU A 61 -8.26 15.22 13.53
C GLU A 61 -6.88 14.54 13.67
N MET A 62 -6.48 14.23 14.90
CA MET A 62 -5.23 13.57 15.24
C MET A 62 -5.45 12.09 15.50
N GLU A 63 -4.72 11.24 14.75
CA GLU A 63 -4.71 9.80 14.99
C GLU A 63 -3.31 9.20 14.76
N ALA A 64 -3.08 7.98 15.21
CA ALA A 64 -1.91 7.21 14.83
C ALA A 64 -2.23 6.36 13.59
N LYS A 65 -1.24 6.21 12.70
CA LYS A 65 -1.33 5.34 11.52
C LYS A 65 -0.13 4.40 11.49
N PHE A 66 -0.35 3.14 11.18
CA PHE A 66 0.76 2.22 10.98
C PHE A 66 0.47 1.20 9.88
N GLN A 67 1.54 0.67 9.32
CA GLN A 67 1.50 -0.37 8.30
C GLN A 67 2.48 -1.48 8.65
N ILE A 68 2.00 -2.71 8.57
CA ILE A 68 2.81 -3.93 8.65
C ILE A 68 2.60 -4.68 7.34
N SER A 69 3.70 -4.98 6.65
CA SER A 69 3.64 -5.63 5.35
C SER A 69 4.80 -6.59 5.19
N PHE A 70 4.49 -7.81 4.79
CA PHE A 70 5.48 -8.85 4.55
C PHE A 70 5.10 -9.72 3.36
N LYS A 71 6.09 -10.38 2.80
CA LYS A 71 5.95 -11.41 1.79
C LYS A 71 6.82 -12.62 2.14
N PHE A 72 6.46 -13.76 1.62
CA PHE A 72 7.32 -14.94 1.61
C PHE A 72 7.15 -15.72 0.31
N PRO A 73 8.21 -16.36 -0.17
CA PRO A 73 8.13 -17.18 -1.36
C PRO A 73 7.39 -18.48 -1.06
N ILE A 74 6.50 -18.86 -1.98
CA ILE A 74 5.82 -20.16 -1.99
C ILE A 74 6.61 -21.12 -2.88
N TRP A 75 7.05 -20.62 -4.06
CA TRP A 75 7.74 -21.45 -5.04
C TRP A 75 8.68 -20.57 -5.88
N TYR A 76 9.94 -21.00 -5.97
CA TYR A 76 10.93 -20.39 -6.85
C TYR A 76 11.07 -21.16 -8.16
N ASN A 77 11.41 -20.43 -9.22
CA ASN A 77 11.77 -21.02 -10.50
C ASN A 77 10.69 -21.96 -11.04
N VAL A 78 9.42 -21.50 -10.99
CA VAL A 78 8.26 -22.27 -11.47
C VAL A 78 8.41 -22.66 -12.94
N PHE A 79 9.10 -21.83 -13.73
CA PHE A 79 9.34 -22.03 -15.17
C PHE A 79 10.83 -22.15 -15.48
N GLY A 80 11.47 -23.16 -14.91
CA GLY A 80 12.91 -23.44 -15.13
C GLY A 80 13.81 -22.59 -14.23
N ASP A 81 14.30 -21.46 -14.71
CA ASP A 81 15.17 -20.53 -13.99
C ASP A 81 14.49 -19.19 -13.67
N ASN A 82 13.17 -19.09 -13.88
CA ASN A 82 12.40 -17.88 -13.71
C ASN A 82 10.99 -18.16 -13.18
N GLY A 83 10.28 -17.09 -12.81
CA GLY A 83 8.94 -17.16 -12.25
C GLY A 83 8.93 -17.57 -10.78
N HIS A 84 8.77 -16.57 -9.89
CA HIS A 84 8.79 -16.76 -8.45
C HIS A 84 7.42 -16.43 -7.88
N LEU A 85 6.78 -17.43 -7.26
CA LEU A 85 5.46 -17.30 -6.65
C LEU A 85 5.60 -16.86 -5.20
N PHE A 86 4.91 -15.77 -4.84
CA PHE A 86 4.89 -15.20 -3.51
C PHE A 86 3.48 -15.14 -2.94
N PHE A 87 3.38 -15.22 -1.63
CA PHE A 87 2.28 -14.71 -0.86
C PHE A 87 2.74 -13.47 -0.11
N ALA A 88 1.89 -12.43 -0.08
CA ALA A 88 2.12 -11.26 0.74
C ALA A 88 0.86 -10.88 1.53
N TYR A 89 1.09 -10.15 2.61
CA TYR A 89 0.03 -9.61 3.42
C TYR A 89 0.40 -8.22 3.88
N THR A 90 -0.52 -7.27 3.70
CA THR A 90 -0.40 -5.91 4.21
C THR A 90 -1.55 -5.62 5.15
N ASN A 91 -1.23 -5.06 6.30
CA ASN A 91 -2.17 -4.49 7.25
C ASN A 91 -1.88 -3.00 7.39
N GLN A 92 -2.89 -2.16 7.22
CA GLN A 92 -2.80 -0.72 7.45
C GLN A 92 -3.90 -0.32 8.43
N SER A 93 -3.52 0.31 9.53
CA SER A 93 -4.45 0.67 10.61
C SER A 93 -4.39 2.15 10.94
N TYR A 94 -5.55 2.70 11.23
CA TYR A 94 -5.81 4.06 11.66
C TYR A 94 -6.39 4.01 13.06
N TRP A 95 -5.71 4.59 14.03
CA TRP A 95 -6.01 4.43 15.45
C TRP A 95 -6.26 5.79 16.10
N GLN A 96 -7.47 6.00 16.57
CA GLN A 96 -7.91 7.20 17.33
C GLN A 96 -7.33 7.18 18.75
N VAL A 97 -6.04 6.93 18.90
CA VAL A 97 -5.35 6.68 20.17
C VAL A 97 -5.48 7.86 21.15
N TYR A 98 -5.69 9.06 20.64
CA TYR A 98 -5.82 10.29 21.44
C TYR A 98 -7.27 10.58 21.84
N ASN A 99 -8.25 9.98 21.16
CA ASN A 99 -9.67 10.19 21.38
C ASN A 99 -10.17 9.39 22.60
N LYS A 100 -10.13 10.03 23.77
CA LYS A 100 -10.52 9.40 25.04
C LYS A 100 -12.02 9.32 25.22
N GLU A 101 -12.79 10.14 24.53
CA GLU A 101 -14.26 10.21 24.66
C GLU A 101 -14.93 8.93 24.13
N ILE A 102 -14.31 8.28 23.15
CA ILE A 102 -14.80 7.05 22.53
C ILE A 102 -13.90 5.84 22.83
N SER A 103 -13.11 5.87 23.91
CA SER A 103 -12.24 4.77 24.36
C SER A 103 -11.14 4.39 23.35
N SER A 104 -10.62 5.36 22.59
CA SER A 104 -9.46 5.23 21.70
C SER A 104 -9.53 4.04 20.72
N PRO A 105 -10.59 3.90 19.89
CA PRO A 105 -10.77 2.74 19.01
C PRO A 105 -9.85 2.78 17.78
N PHE A 106 -9.65 1.62 17.17
CA PHE A 106 -9.23 1.57 15.78
C PHE A 106 -10.39 2.04 14.90
N ARG A 107 -10.18 3.18 14.20
CA ARG A 107 -11.18 3.74 13.28
C ARG A 107 -11.34 2.83 12.06
N GLU A 108 -10.22 2.43 11.48
CA GLU A 108 -10.17 1.59 10.32
C GLU A 108 -8.94 0.68 10.34
N THR A 109 -9.10 -0.53 9.82
CA THR A 109 -8.00 -1.45 9.57
C THR A 109 -8.24 -2.11 8.22
N ASN A 110 -7.31 -1.96 7.29
CA ASN A 110 -7.38 -2.58 5.99
C ASN A 110 -6.43 -3.77 5.92
N HIS A 111 -6.96 -4.91 5.51
CA HIS A 111 -6.27 -6.17 5.30
C HIS A 111 -6.12 -6.41 3.80
N GLU A 112 -4.91 -6.67 3.33
CA GLU A 112 -4.62 -6.89 1.92
C GLU A 112 -3.74 -8.14 1.75
N PRO A 113 -4.34 -9.36 1.78
CA PRO A 113 -3.67 -10.56 1.32
C PRO A 113 -3.57 -10.56 -0.21
N GLU A 114 -2.39 -10.93 -0.73
CA GLU A 114 -2.16 -11.07 -2.15
C GLU A 114 -1.29 -12.28 -2.49
N ILE A 115 -1.51 -12.84 -3.67
CA ILE A 115 -0.68 -13.86 -4.27
C ILE A 115 -0.22 -13.35 -5.62
N PHE A 116 1.08 -13.44 -5.90
CA PHE A 116 1.62 -12.93 -7.14
C PHE A 116 2.84 -13.70 -7.60
N MET A 117 3.06 -13.64 -8.89
CA MET A 117 4.22 -14.21 -9.56
C MET A 117 5.06 -13.09 -10.17
N LEU A 118 6.35 -13.07 -9.87
CA LEU A 118 7.34 -12.18 -10.46
C LEU A 118 8.26 -12.93 -11.37
N PHE A 119 8.59 -12.29 -12.48
CA PHE A 119 9.55 -12.77 -13.45
C PHE A 119 10.71 -11.78 -13.52
N ASN A 120 11.93 -12.29 -13.37
CA ASN A 120 13.14 -11.51 -13.62
C ASN A 120 13.18 -11.10 -15.08
N ASN A 121 13.63 -9.88 -15.33
CA ASN A 121 13.82 -9.34 -16.66
C ASN A 121 15.05 -8.43 -16.70
N ASP A 122 15.64 -8.23 -17.88
CA ASP A 122 16.78 -7.35 -18.08
C ASP A 122 16.64 -6.47 -19.33
N TRP A 123 15.40 -6.33 -19.81
CA TRP A 123 15.11 -5.52 -20.97
C TRP A 123 15.43 -4.04 -20.72
N LYS A 124 16.18 -3.43 -21.68
CA LYS A 124 16.71 -2.07 -21.53
C LYS A 124 16.24 -1.14 -22.63
N ILE A 125 15.87 0.07 -22.23
CA ILE A 125 15.68 1.20 -23.14
C ILE A 125 16.57 2.34 -22.65
N GLY A 126 17.67 2.62 -23.34
CA GLY A 126 18.64 3.60 -22.89
C GLY A 126 19.22 3.25 -21.53
N SER A 127 19.07 4.14 -20.55
CA SER A 127 19.51 3.93 -19.16
C SER A 127 18.48 3.25 -18.25
N VAL A 128 17.29 2.96 -18.75
CA VAL A 128 16.22 2.32 -18.01
C VAL A 128 16.23 0.82 -18.22
N THR A 129 16.24 0.06 -17.12
CA THR A 129 16.13 -1.42 -17.14
C THR A 129 14.79 -1.82 -16.57
N ASN A 130 14.00 -2.65 -17.28
CA ASN A 130 12.91 -3.37 -16.66
C ASN A 130 13.47 -4.57 -15.91
N SER A 131 13.49 -4.53 -14.59
CA SER A 131 14.09 -5.56 -13.74
C SER A 131 13.12 -6.69 -13.44
N PHE A 132 11.83 -6.39 -13.36
CA PHE A 132 10.78 -7.36 -13.08
C PHE A 132 9.49 -6.99 -13.80
N TRP A 133 8.74 -8.02 -14.16
CA TRP A 133 7.31 -7.91 -14.43
C TRP A 133 6.56 -9.01 -13.69
N GLY A 134 5.28 -8.82 -13.45
CA GLY A 134 4.51 -9.80 -12.67
C GLY A 134 3.02 -9.67 -12.84
N LEU A 135 2.34 -10.72 -12.38
CA LEU A 135 0.88 -10.82 -12.33
C LEU A 135 0.48 -11.27 -10.93
N GLY A 136 -0.63 -10.77 -10.44
CA GLY A 136 -1.11 -11.15 -9.13
C GLY A 136 -2.62 -10.97 -8.96
N ALA A 137 -3.11 -11.54 -7.87
CA ALA A 137 -4.47 -11.34 -7.38
C ALA A 137 -4.41 -10.85 -5.93
N VAL A 138 -5.25 -9.90 -5.61
CA VAL A 138 -5.31 -9.27 -4.29
C VAL A 138 -6.76 -9.14 -3.84
N HIS A 139 -7.00 -9.54 -2.59
CA HIS A 139 -8.20 -9.20 -1.85
C HIS A 139 -7.88 -8.06 -0.90
N GLN A 140 -8.77 -7.08 -0.79
CA GLN A 140 -8.64 -6.04 0.23
C GLN A 140 -9.97 -5.84 0.93
N SER A 141 -9.94 -5.85 2.27
CA SER A 141 -11.14 -5.72 3.10
C SER A 141 -10.81 -5.05 4.43
N ASN A 142 -11.82 -4.46 5.05
CA ASN A 142 -11.66 -3.87 6.39
C ASN A 142 -12.18 -4.76 7.53
N GLY A 143 -12.68 -5.95 7.23
CA GLY A 143 -13.14 -6.91 8.24
C GLY A 143 -14.38 -6.46 9.04
N LYS A 144 -15.04 -5.37 8.62
CA LYS A 144 -16.25 -4.87 9.26
C LYS A 144 -17.50 -5.46 8.64
N ALA A 145 -18.62 -5.34 9.32
CA ALA A 145 -19.93 -5.82 8.87
C ALA A 145 -20.90 -4.65 8.62
N GLY A 146 -21.99 -4.92 7.90
CA GLY A 146 -23.08 -3.98 7.66
C GLY A 146 -22.61 -2.75 6.87
N LEU A 147 -23.06 -1.58 7.26
CA LEU A 147 -22.76 -0.29 6.60
C LEU A 147 -21.27 0.09 6.61
N LEU A 148 -20.48 -0.47 7.53
CA LEU A 148 -19.06 -0.21 7.63
C LEU A 148 -18.21 -1.18 6.82
N SER A 149 -18.81 -2.26 6.26
CA SER A 149 -18.12 -3.25 5.44
C SER A 149 -17.58 -2.62 4.16
N ARG A 150 -16.30 -2.88 3.87
CA ARG A 150 -15.67 -2.53 2.59
C ARG A 150 -14.76 -3.66 2.16
N SER A 151 -14.92 -4.08 0.91
CA SER A 151 -14.03 -5.07 0.31
C SER A 151 -14.02 -4.95 -1.21
N TRP A 152 -12.96 -5.40 -1.84
CA TRP A 152 -12.87 -5.62 -3.28
C TRP A 152 -11.77 -6.59 -3.65
N ASN A 153 -11.93 -7.18 -4.82
CA ASN A 153 -11.02 -8.15 -5.40
C ASN A 153 -10.45 -7.63 -6.71
N ARG A 154 -9.14 -7.80 -6.94
CA ARG A 154 -8.46 -7.31 -8.14
C ARG A 154 -7.49 -8.35 -8.68
N ILE A 155 -7.38 -8.40 -10.00
CA ILE A 155 -6.26 -9.04 -10.71
C ILE A 155 -5.41 -7.92 -11.27
N TYR A 156 -4.10 -8.01 -11.14
CA TYR A 156 -3.21 -6.95 -11.57
C TYR A 156 -1.99 -7.44 -12.34
N GLY A 157 -1.47 -6.56 -13.20
CA GLY A 157 -0.14 -6.65 -13.79
C GLY A 157 0.76 -5.56 -13.22
N THR A 158 2.03 -5.86 -13.04
CA THR A 158 3.03 -4.91 -12.52
C THR A 158 4.33 -4.99 -13.34
N MET A 159 5.02 -3.86 -13.43
CA MET A 159 6.37 -3.76 -13.98
C MET A 159 7.21 -2.89 -13.05
N ILE A 160 8.47 -3.27 -12.86
CA ILE A 160 9.44 -2.57 -12.03
C ILE A 160 10.64 -2.19 -12.89
N PHE A 161 11.07 -0.95 -12.77
CA PHE A 161 12.13 -0.36 -13.57
C PHE A 161 13.17 0.32 -12.69
N ASP A 162 14.43 0.21 -13.10
CA ASP A 162 15.58 0.86 -12.52
C ASP A 162 16.22 1.85 -13.49
N ALA A 163 16.50 3.06 -13.02
CA ALA A 163 17.13 4.13 -13.78
C ALA A 163 18.15 4.91 -12.93
N GLY A 164 19.20 4.24 -12.47
CA GLY A 164 20.24 4.83 -11.62
C GLY A 164 19.73 5.15 -10.20
N PRO A 165 19.59 6.44 -9.81
CA PRO A 165 19.09 6.80 -8.48
C PRO A 165 17.57 6.71 -8.37
N LEU A 166 16.86 6.52 -9.48
CA LEU A 166 15.42 6.41 -9.58
C LEU A 166 15.04 4.95 -9.83
N ALA A 167 14.16 4.41 -9.01
CA ALA A 167 13.40 3.20 -9.32
C ALA A 167 11.93 3.59 -9.45
N PHE A 168 11.20 2.92 -10.34
CA PHE A 168 9.77 3.15 -10.45
C PHE A 168 9.02 1.87 -10.81
N SER A 169 7.78 1.80 -10.38
CA SER A 169 6.90 0.69 -10.72
C SER A 169 5.57 1.21 -11.25
N THR A 170 4.95 0.39 -12.06
CA THR A 170 3.58 0.57 -12.53
C THR A 170 2.78 -0.67 -12.16
N LYS A 171 1.61 -0.49 -11.60
CA LYS A 171 0.65 -1.56 -11.31
C LYS A 171 -0.68 -1.14 -11.94
N VAL A 172 -1.23 -1.98 -12.81
CA VAL A 172 -2.55 -1.79 -13.39
C VAL A 172 -3.43 -2.97 -13.02
N TRP A 173 -4.68 -2.71 -12.70
CA TRP A 173 -5.60 -3.77 -12.26
C TRP A 173 -6.96 -3.70 -12.90
N TRP A 174 -7.57 -4.85 -12.92
CA TRP A 174 -8.97 -5.04 -13.20
C TRP A 174 -9.67 -5.49 -11.92
N ARG A 175 -10.73 -4.78 -11.56
CA ARG A 175 -11.60 -5.15 -10.45
C ARG A 175 -12.45 -6.35 -10.85
N ILE A 176 -12.47 -7.39 -10.03
CA ILE A 176 -13.39 -8.51 -10.20
C ILE A 176 -14.78 -8.02 -9.79
N PRO A 177 -15.78 -8.04 -10.71
CA PRO A 177 -17.12 -7.60 -10.38
C PRO A 177 -17.75 -8.49 -9.31
N GLU A 178 -18.56 -7.89 -8.46
CA GLU A 178 -19.37 -8.56 -7.46
C GLU A 178 -20.83 -8.16 -7.65
N ASP A 179 -21.77 -9.02 -7.27
CA ASP A 179 -23.20 -8.73 -7.35
C ASP A 179 -23.59 -7.64 -6.35
N GLU A 180 -24.54 -6.79 -6.72
CA GLU A 180 -25.07 -5.77 -5.81
C GLU A 180 -25.72 -6.41 -4.58
N LYS A 181 -25.47 -5.84 -3.40
CA LYS A 181 -26.16 -6.25 -2.18
C LYS A 181 -27.63 -5.83 -2.23
N THR A 182 -28.51 -6.76 -2.00
CA THR A 182 -29.96 -6.50 -1.85
C THR A 182 -30.34 -6.23 -0.39
N ASP A 183 -29.50 -6.62 0.55
CA ASP A 183 -29.62 -6.36 1.97
C ASP A 183 -28.25 -6.01 2.54
N ILE A 184 -28.19 -4.94 3.32
CA ILE A 184 -26.98 -4.44 3.95
C ILE A 184 -26.30 -5.43 4.90
N HIS A 185 -27.05 -6.37 5.46
CA HIS A 185 -26.55 -7.41 6.36
C HIS A 185 -26.04 -8.65 5.62
N GLN A 186 -26.16 -8.70 4.29
CA GLN A 186 -25.57 -9.78 3.52
C GLN A 186 -24.04 -9.76 3.64
N ALA A 187 -23.46 -10.92 3.92
CA ALA A 187 -22.01 -11.09 3.98
C ALA A 187 -21.36 -11.11 2.58
N ARG A 188 -22.15 -11.38 1.52
CA ARG A 188 -21.67 -11.43 0.13
C ARG A 188 -22.27 -10.28 -0.67
N GLY A 189 -21.54 -9.84 -1.68
CA GLY A 189 -21.94 -8.78 -2.60
C GLY A 189 -21.10 -7.51 -2.43
N ASP A 190 -21.29 -6.59 -3.35
CA ASP A 190 -20.48 -5.38 -3.49
C ASP A 190 -20.77 -4.36 -2.38
N ASP A 191 -19.76 -4.10 -1.57
CA ASP A 191 -19.81 -3.11 -0.48
C ASP A 191 -19.52 -1.68 -0.96
N ASN A 192 -18.94 -1.54 -2.15
CA ASN A 192 -18.43 -0.27 -2.64
C ASN A 192 -18.43 -0.22 -4.19
N PRO A 193 -19.62 -0.17 -4.82
CA PRO A 193 -19.81 -0.41 -6.26
C PRO A 193 -19.04 0.56 -7.17
N ASN A 194 -18.67 1.73 -6.69
CA ASN A 194 -17.98 2.76 -7.46
C ASN A 194 -16.54 3.03 -6.96
N ILE A 195 -15.91 2.09 -6.23
CA ILE A 195 -14.56 2.28 -5.66
C ILE A 195 -13.50 2.57 -6.75
N ASP A 196 -13.62 1.95 -7.91
CA ASP A 196 -12.72 2.14 -9.05
C ASP A 196 -12.87 3.51 -9.72
N GLU A 197 -13.98 4.22 -9.52
CA GLU A 197 -14.10 5.60 -9.96
C GLU A 197 -13.22 6.54 -9.13
N TYR A 198 -13.02 6.26 -7.84
CA TYR A 198 -12.27 7.08 -6.91
C TYR A 198 -10.80 6.66 -6.77
N ILE A 199 -10.52 5.37 -6.55
CA ILE A 199 -9.16 4.87 -6.38
C ILE A 199 -8.48 4.65 -7.73
N GLY A 200 -9.28 4.34 -8.77
CA GLY A 200 -8.79 4.11 -10.12
C GLY A 200 -8.40 2.67 -10.42
N ASN A 201 -7.66 2.53 -11.54
CA ASN A 201 -7.26 1.25 -12.10
C ASN A 201 -5.74 1.12 -12.27
N ALA A 202 -4.98 2.14 -11.84
CA ALA A 202 -3.53 2.15 -11.94
C ALA A 202 -2.88 2.85 -10.74
N GLU A 203 -1.69 2.36 -10.42
CA GLU A 203 -0.78 2.94 -9.43
C GLU A 203 0.62 3.09 -10.05
N PHE A 204 1.22 4.24 -9.84
CA PHE A 204 2.60 4.54 -10.19
C PHE A 204 3.36 4.87 -8.92
N VAL A 205 4.48 4.21 -8.71
CA VAL A 205 5.36 4.49 -7.58
C VAL A 205 6.73 4.87 -8.13
N GLY A 206 7.21 6.04 -7.76
CA GLY A 206 8.58 6.48 -8.05
C GLY A 206 9.36 6.65 -6.76
N VAL A 207 10.56 6.07 -6.67
CA VAL A 207 11.45 6.18 -5.53
C VAL A 207 12.75 6.80 -5.97
N TYR A 208 13.11 7.92 -5.38
CA TYR A 208 14.34 8.65 -5.67
C TYR A 208 15.26 8.69 -4.46
N GLY A 209 16.48 8.19 -4.64
CA GLY A 209 17.51 8.20 -3.61
C GLY A 209 18.57 9.25 -3.85
N ILE A 210 18.77 10.16 -2.88
CA ILE A 210 19.87 11.12 -2.87
C ILE A 210 20.56 11.10 -1.50
N ASP A 211 21.84 10.76 -1.48
CA ASP A 211 22.60 10.48 -0.27
C ASP A 211 21.88 9.47 0.63
N GLU A 212 21.55 9.80 1.84
CA GLU A 212 20.81 8.94 2.76
C GLU A 212 19.30 9.19 2.72
N HIS A 213 18.87 10.22 1.99
CA HIS A 213 17.45 10.56 1.83
C HIS A 213 16.79 9.64 0.80
N ARG A 214 15.53 9.27 1.08
CA ARG A 214 14.64 8.60 0.13
C ARG A 214 13.35 9.39 0.03
N PHE A 215 12.96 9.64 -1.20
CA PHE A 215 11.69 10.27 -1.55
C PHE A 215 10.87 9.28 -2.35
N THR A 216 9.62 9.08 -1.96
CA THR A 216 8.69 8.25 -2.73
C THR A 216 7.50 9.08 -3.12
N LEU A 217 7.08 8.94 -4.36
CA LEU A 217 5.82 9.47 -4.88
C LEU A 217 4.97 8.28 -5.33
N THR A 218 3.79 8.14 -4.75
CA THR A 218 2.77 7.17 -5.18
C THR A 218 1.59 7.93 -5.76
N VAL A 219 1.15 7.57 -6.96
CA VAL A 219 -0.01 8.16 -7.64
C VAL A 219 -0.96 7.05 -8.03
N LYS A 220 -2.24 7.20 -7.67
CA LYS A 220 -3.33 6.32 -8.14
C LYS A 220 -4.27 7.11 -9.03
N THR A 221 -4.76 6.50 -10.10
CA THR A 221 -5.62 7.17 -11.09
C THR A 221 -6.51 6.18 -11.84
N ASN A 222 -7.66 6.67 -12.31
CA ASN A 222 -8.55 5.96 -13.22
C ASN A 222 -8.38 6.39 -14.69
N PHE A 223 -7.50 7.36 -14.99
CA PHE A 223 -7.28 7.97 -16.30
C PHE A 223 -8.51 8.68 -16.94
N LYS A 224 -9.65 8.67 -16.29
CA LYS A 224 -10.91 9.23 -16.82
C LYS A 224 -11.24 10.58 -16.20
N ASP A 225 -10.92 10.72 -14.92
CA ASP A 225 -11.26 11.89 -14.12
C ASP A 225 -10.04 12.32 -13.31
N ILE A 226 -9.45 13.45 -13.72
CA ILE A 226 -8.24 13.98 -13.08
C ILE A 226 -8.49 14.48 -11.65
N ASP A 227 -9.75 14.76 -11.32
CA ASP A 227 -10.14 15.21 -9.97
C ASP A 227 -10.29 14.06 -8.98
N ARG A 228 -10.15 12.81 -9.47
CA ARG A 228 -10.20 11.58 -8.68
C ARG A 228 -8.86 10.85 -8.71
N GLY A 229 -8.65 9.99 -7.72
CA GLY A 229 -7.38 9.35 -7.48
C GLY A 229 -6.66 9.95 -6.29
N SER A 230 -5.38 9.72 -6.16
CA SER A 230 -4.58 10.23 -5.03
C SER A 230 -3.12 10.41 -5.38
N ALA A 231 -2.45 11.24 -4.60
CA ALA A 231 -1.01 11.35 -4.55
C ALA A 231 -0.52 11.23 -3.09
N GLU A 232 0.49 10.41 -2.88
CA GLU A 232 1.17 10.28 -1.60
C GLU A 232 2.66 10.56 -1.79
N ILE A 233 3.21 11.44 -0.96
CA ILE A 233 4.63 11.73 -0.93
C ILE A 233 5.17 11.28 0.43
N THR A 234 6.26 10.52 0.40
CA THR A 234 6.98 10.15 1.62
C THR A 234 8.45 10.57 1.55
N TRP A 235 9.00 10.84 2.71
CA TRP A 235 10.43 11.08 2.89
C TRP A 235 10.94 10.26 4.05
N SER A 236 12.11 9.65 3.87
CA SER A 236 12.78 8.93 4.94
C SER A 236 14.27 9.27 5.04
N TYR A 237 14.79 9.22 6.28
CA TYR A 237 16.19 9.46 6.61
C TYR A 237 16.64 8.49 7.71
N PRO A 238 17.81 7.79 7.58
CA PRO A 238 18.25 6.82 8.56
C PRO A 238 18.56 7.48 9.90
N ILE A 239 18.16 6.82 10.99
CA ILE A 239 18.47 7.24 12.37
C ILE A 239 19.50 6.29 12.97
N ILE A 240 19.17 5.00 13.03
CA ILE A 240 20.04 3.95 13.59
C ILE A 240 19.69 2.59 13.00
N GLY A 241 20.68 1.87 12.49
CA GLY A 241 20.46 0.57 11.84
C GLY A 241 19.45 0.68 10.70
N ASN A 242 18.40 -0.12 10.75
CA ASN A 242 17.31 -0.09 9.75
C ASN A 242 16.20 0.91 10.09
N LEU A 243 16.28 1.55 11.27
CA LEU A 243 15.26 2.53 11.68
C LEU A 243 15.49 3.87 10.97
N ARG A 244 14.44 4.37 10.34
CA ARG A 244 14.45 5.63 9.59
C ARG A 244 13.41 6.59 10.16
N LEU A 245 13.71 7.86 10.22
CA LEU A 245 12.70 8.92 10.33
C LEU A 245 11.81 8.83 9.09
N TYR A 246 10.52 8.95 9.26
CA TYR A 246 9.57 8.77 8.18
C TYR A 246 8.47 9.82 8.26
N THR A 247 8.24 10.50 7.14
CA THR A 247 7.12 11.43 6.99
C THR A 247 6.29 11.04 5.80
N GLN A 248 5.00 11.30 5.88
CA GLN A 248 4.03 10.98 4.83
C GLN A 248 3.08 12.15 4.66
N TYR A 249 2.81 12.52 3.41
CA TYR A 249 1.72 13.41 3.03
C TYR A 249 0.86 12.73 1.99
N PHE A 250 -0.43 12.65 2.27
CA PHE A 250 -1.44 12.09 1.39
C PHE A 250 -2.44 13.17 0.97
N ASN A 251 -2.85 13.13 -0.31
CA ASN A 251 -3.91 13.99 -0.84
C ASN A 251 -4.71 13.21 -1.87
N GLY A 252 -6.03 13.16 -1.72
CA GLY A 252 -6.93 12.53 -2.66
C GLY A 252 -7.88 11.52 -2.04
N TYR A 253 -8.28 10.52 -2.83
CA TYR A 253 -9.26 9.51 -2.49
C TYR A 253 -8.62 8.16 -2.19
N GLY A 254 -9.28 7.31 -1.40
CA GLY A 254 -8.84 5.94 -1.16
C GLY A 254 -7.60 5.84 -0.29
N GLU A 255 -7.42 6.71 0.69
CA GLU A 255 -6.40 6.55 1.72
C GLU A 255 -6.66 5.29 2.54
N SER A 256 -7.93 5.05 2.89
CA SER A 256 -8.42 3.80 3.49
C SER A 256 -9.66 3.31 2.76
N LEU A 257 -10.06 2.07 3.01
CA LEU A 257 -11.26 1.51 2.36
C LEU A 257 -12.54 2.23 2.78
N ILE A 258 -12.69 2.58 4.04
CA ILE A 258 -13.90 3.28 4.52
C ILE A 258 -13.99 4.69 3.93
N ASP A 259 -12.84 5.28 3.57
CA ASP A 259 -12.72 6.63 3.02
C ASP A 259 -12.55 6.63 1.50
N TYR A 260 -12.85 5.52 0.80
CA TYR A 260 -12.54 5.39 -0.62
C TYR A 260 -13.12 6.53 -1.48
N ASN A 261 -14.27 7.07 -1.09
CA ASN A 261 -15.01 8.13 -1.78
C ASN A 261 -15.00 9.48 -1.01
N HIS A 262 -14.13 9.62 0.00
CA HIS A 262 -13.91 10.86 0.73
C HIS A 262 -12.52 11.41 0.39
N HIS A 263 -12.46 12.71 0.06
CA HIS A 263 -11.19 13.37 -0.23
C HIS A 263 -10.46 13.66 1.07
N ASN A 264 -9.34 12.98 1.29
CA ASN A 264 -8.50 13.16 2.48
C ASN A 264 -7.26 14.01 2.17
N GLN A 265 -6.87 14.83 3.13
CA GLN A 265 -5.54 15.43 3.23
C GLN A 265 -4.95 15.04 4.56
N ARG A 266 -3.83 14.31 4.54
CA ARG A 266 -3.19 13.86 5.76
C ARG A 266 -1.69 14.09 5.71
N ILE A 267 -1.16 14.61 6.81
CA ILE A 267 0.28 14.65 7.06
C ILE A 267 0.61 13.81 8.28
N GLY A 268 1.72 13.08 8.24
CA GLY A 268 2.14 12.25 9.35
C GLY A 268 3.66 12.21 9.52
N ILE A 269 4.09 11.98 10.76
CA ILE A 269 5.49 11.84 11.14
C ILE A 269 5.67 10.67 12.09
N GLY A 270 6.76 9.94 11.92
CA GLY A 270 7.12 8.80 12.74
C GLY A 270 8.37 8.10 12.25
N VAL A 271 8.35 6.78 12.27
CA VAL A 271 9.51 5.97 11.88
C VAL A 271 9.10 4.82 10.96
N SER A 272 10.04 4.40 10.10
CA SER A 272 9.93 3.16 9.32
C SER A 272 11.06 2.20 9.66
N LEU A 273 10.80 0.90 9.52
CA LEU A 273 11.76 -0.18 9.78
C LEU A 273 12.47 -0.67 8.53
N ASN A 274 11.98 -0.30 7.37
CA ASN A 274 12.55 -0.63 6.06
C ASN A 274 12.27 0.49 5.07
N ASP A 275 12.92 0.39 3.94
CA ASP A 275 12.71 1.26 2.78
C ASP A 275 12.19 0.41 1.61
N ILE A 276 11.67 1.04 0.58
CA ILE A 276 11.25 0.34 -0.66
C ILE A 276 12.47 -0.06 -1.51
N LEU A 277 13.61 0.60 -1.28
CA LEU A 277 14.89 0.35 -1.99
C LEU A 277 15.93 -0.27 -1.09
#